data_81b1c64613a06710efa6ac96b5b41a61
#
_entry.id   81b1c64613a06710efa6ac96b5b41a61
#
_cell.length_a   1.000
_cell.length_b   1.000
_cell.length_c   1.000
_cell.angle_alpha   90.00
_cell.angle_beta   90.00
_cell.angle_gamma   90.00
#
_symmetry.space_group_name_H-M   'P 1'
#
loop_
_entity.id
_entity.type
_entity.pdbx_description
1 polymer ?
#
loop_
_entity_poly.entity_id
_entity_poly.type
_entity_poly.pdbx_seq_one_letter_code
_entity_poly.pdbx_strand_id
1 'polypeptide(L)'
;MISRIKKGNADIVYGNRFSSKKNKYHYFLYAIGNFILSACVRILFKKRISDVAVCYKMFKRNVFEDITINSKDFMFDFEFICKVLKKNIWRISEVNISYKGRTFKEGKKISWLDGFRALLVILKIKFFY
;
A
#
# COMPACT_ATOMS: atom_id res chain seq x y z
N MET A 1 4.62 -12.27 -8.45
CA MET A 1 5.18 -10.90 -8.52
C MET A 1 6.37 -10.82 -9.48
N ILE A 2 7.41 -11.58 -9.25
CA ILE A 2 8.67 -11.54 -10.03
C ILE A 2 8.47 -11.66 -11.55
N SER A 3 7.61 -12.58 -11.99
CA SER A 3 7.32 -12.81 -13.41
C SER A 3 6.75 -11.57 -14.13
N ARG A 4 5.95 -10.75 -13.45
CA ARG A 4 5.39 -9.52 -14.02
C ARG A 4 6.45 -8.45 -14.26
N ILE A 5 7.43 -8.35 -13.35
CA ILE A 5 8.56 -7.42 -13.49
C ILE A 5 9.51 -7.92 -14.59
N LYS A 6 9.88 -9.20 -14.57
CA LYS A 6 10.79 -9.78 -15.58
C LYS A 6 10.25 -9.70 -17.00
N LYS A 7 8.94 -9.91 -17.18
CA LYS A 7 8.27 -9.79 -18.50
C LYS A 7 8.07 -8.32 -18.95
N GLY A 8 8.49 -7.34 -18.16
CA GLY A 8 8.33 -5.93 -18.48
C GLY A 8 6.89 -5.41 -18.36
N ASN A 9 5.96 -6.17 -17.78
CA ASN A 9 4.56 -5.79 -17.68
C ASN A 9 4.28 -4.81 -16.52
N ALA A 10 5.18 -4.71 -15.56
CA ALA A 10 5.07 -3.80 -14.42
C ALA A 10 6.46 -3.35 -13.94
N ASP A 11 6.50 -2.18 -13.34
CA ASP A 11 7.69 -1.66 -12.65
C ASP A 11 7.55 -1.84 -11.14
N ILE A 12 6.29 -1.90 -10.66
CA ILE A 12 5.91 -2.13 -9.28
C ILE A 12 4.77 -3.17 -9.22
N VAL A 13 4.86 -4.14 -8.33
CA VAL A 13 3.81 -5.13 -8.09
C VAL A 13 3.43 -5.14 -6.62
N TYR A 14 2.17 -4.89 -6.35
CA TYR A 14 1.55 -4.95 -5.01
C TYR A 14 0.80 -6.24 -4.79
N GLY A 15 0.86 -6.77 -3.56
CA GLY A 15 -0.05 -7.81 -3.12
C GLY A 15 -1.43 -7.23 -2.81
N ASN A 16 -2.49 -7.93 -3.16
CA ASN A 16 -3.86 -7.56 -2.81
C ASN A 16 -4.44 -8.61 -1.86
N ARG A 17 -4.73 -8.19 -0.63
CA ARG A 17 -5.31 -9.06 0.42
C ARG A 17 -6.82 -9.17 0.30
N PHE A 18 -7.48 -8.22 -0.33
CA PHE A 18 -8.95 -8.14 -0.40
C PHE A 18 -9.56 -9.03 -1.47
N SER A 19 -8.76 -9.53 -2.39
CA SER A 19 -9.24 -10.30 -3.55
C SER A 19 -9.63 -11.74 -3.26
N SER A 20 -9.25 -12.30 -2.11
CA SER A 20 -9.53 -13.70 -1.78
C SER A 20 -10.48 -13.81 -0.58
N LYS A 21 -11.61 -14.49 -0.78
CA LYS A 21 -12.56 -14.83 0.31
C LYS A 21 -11.96 -15.76 1.37
N LYS A 22 -10.83 -16.44 1.08
CA LYS A 22 -10.11 -17.30 2.02
C LYS A 22 -9.23 -16.53 3.00
N ASN A 23 -8.99 -15.25 2.76
CA ASN A 23 -8.18 -14.42 3.63
C ASN A 23 -8.92 -14.15 4.94
N LYS A 24 -8.24 -14.33 6.07
CA LYS A 24 -8.82 -14.18 7.41
C LYS A 24 -8.34 -12.87 8.02
N TYR A 25 -9.30 -12.02 8.39
CA TYR A 25 -9.08 -10.78 9.13
C TYR A 25 -9.58 -10.98 10.57
N HIS A 26 -8.69 -11.02 11.53
CA HIS A 26 -9.08 -11.16 12.94
C HIS A 26 -9.78 -9.91 13.48
N TYR A 27 -9.50 -8.74 12.89
CA TYR A 27 -10.08 -7.47 13.29
C TYR A 27 -10.71 -6.77 12.10
N PHE A 28 -12.01 -6.90 11.99
CA PHE A 28 -12.81 -6.37 10.90
C PHE A 28 -12.67 -4.84 10.73
N LEU A 29 -12.63 -4.11 11.86
CA LEU A 29 -12.47 -2.65 11.85
C LEU A 29 -11.18 -2.19 11.18
N TYR A 30 -10.07 -2.93 11.36
CA TYR A 30 -8.82 -2.62 10.68
C TYR A 30 -8.87 -2.90 9.18
N ALA A 31 -9.61 -3.91 8.77
CA ALA A 31 -9.84 -4.18 7.35
C ALA A 31 -10.66 -3.04 6.71
N ILE A 32 -11.69 -2.55 7.38
CA ILE A 32 -12.48 -1.38 6.94
C ILE A 32 -11.59 -0.14 6.85
N GLY A 33 -10.79 0.16 7.90
CA GLY A 33 -9.88 1.30 7.90
C GLY A 33 -8.92 1.26 6.70
N ASN A 34 -8.37 0.09 6.43
CA ASN A 34 -7.49 -0.14 5.28
C ASN A 34 -8.20 0.06 3.93
N PHE A 35 -9.44 -0.40 3.84
CA PHE A 35 -10.27 -0.20 2.66
C PHE A 35 -10.57 1.29 2.44
N ILE A 36 -10.89 2.04 3.50
CA ILE A 36 -11.13 3.49 3.43
C ILE A 36 -9.86 4.22 2.97
N LEU A 37 -8.69 3.93 3.55
CA LEU A 37 -7.43 4.54 3.13
C LEU A 37 -7.11 4.23 1.67
N SER A 38 -7.34 3.01 1.23
CA SER A 38 -7.16 2.62 -0.18
C SER A 38 -8.14 3.36 -1.10
N ALA A 39 -9.39 3.55 -0.67
CA ALA A 39 -10.38 4.33 -1.40
C ALA A 39 -9.98 5.81 -1.50
N CYS A 40 -9.48 6.41 -0.41
CA CYS A 40 -8.94 7.78 -0.42
C CYS A 40 -7.81 7.93 -1.44
N VAL A 41 -6.86 7.02 -1.45
CA VAL A 41 -5.75 7.04 -2.42
C VAL A 41 -6.27 6.91 -3.85
N ARG A 42 -7.20 5.99 -4.12
CA ARG A 42 -7.81 5.82 -5.45
C ARG A 42 -8.48 7.11 -5.95
N ILE A 43 -9.25 7.76 -5.10
CA ILE A 43 -9.98 8.98 -5.44
C ILE A 43 -9.00 10.13 -5.67
N LEU A 44 -8.07 10.35 -4.75
CA LEU A 44 -7.14 11.48 -4.79
C LEU A 44 -6.14 11.39 -5.94
N PHE A 45 -5.62 10.20 -6.23
CA PHE A 45 -4.60 9.99 -7.27
C PHE A 45 -5.18 9.48 -8.59
N LYS A 46 -6.49 9.19 -8.65
CA LYS A 46 -7.20 8.68 -9.84
C LYS A 46 -6.55 7.42 -10.42
N LYS A 47 -6.07 6.53 -9.55
CA LYS A 47 -5.40 5.27 -9.92
C LYS A 47 -6.06 4.06 -9.28
N ARG A 48 -6.10 2.95 -10.01
CA ARG A 48 -6.63 1.68 -9.52
C ARG A 48 -5.58 0.99 -8.65
N ILE A 49 -5.75 1.08 -7.34
CA ILE A 49 -5.02 0.30 -6.35
C ILE A 49 -6.00 -0.15 -5.26
N SER A 50 -5.97 -1.42 -4.92
CA SER A 50 -6.95 -2.02 -4.02
C SER A 50 -6.49 -2.10 -2.58
N ASP A 51 -5.19 -2.25 -2.35
CA ASP A 51 -4.61 -2.43 -1.02
C ASP A 51 -3.31 -1.61 -0.88
N VAL A 52 -3.42 -0.42 -0.31
CA VAL A 52 -2.28 0.50 -0.14
C VAL A 52 -1.40 0.18 1.07
N ALA A 53 -1.96 -0.48 2.09
CA ALA A 53 -1.28 -0.77 3.35
C ALA A 53 -0.68 -2.18 3.38
N VAL A 54 -0.45 -2.78 2.23
CA VAL A 54 0.21 -4.09 2.14
C VAL A 54 1.72 -3.92 2.13
N CYS A 55 2.41 -4.55 3.09
CA CYS A 55 3.87 -4.59 3.11
C CYS A 55 4.44 -5.46 1.98
N TYR A 56 3.63 -6.35 1.40
CA TYR A 56 4.07 -7.28 0.36
C TYR A 56 4.06 -6.60 -1.00
N LYS A 57 5.20 -6.02 -1.35
CA LYS A 57 5.42 -5.30 -2.61
C LYS A 57 6.78 -5.63 -3.20
N MET A 58 6.89 -5.54 -4.51
CA MET A 58 8.12 -5.71 -5.27
C MET A 58 8.22 -4.60 -6.30
N PHE A 59 9.39 -4.03 -6.47
CA PHE A 59 9.62 -2.95 -7.41
C PHE A 59 11.03 -3.03 -8.00
N LYS A 60 11.22 -2.41 -9.15
CA LYS A 60 12.54 -2.24 -9.75
C LYS A 60 13.39 -1.27 -8.93
N ARG A 61 14.69 -1.46 -8.92
CA ARG A 61 15.64 -0.64 -8.16
C ARG A 61 15.53 0.85 -8.51
N ASN A 62 15.44 1.17 -9.78
CA ASN A 62 15.30 2.56 -10.27
C ASN A 62 14.06 3.28 -9.72
N VAL A 63 12.97 2.56 -9.41
CA VAL A 63 11.80 3.15 -8.75
C VAL A 63 12.16 3.70 -7.37
N PHE A 64 12.95 2.95 -6.61
CA PHE A 64 13.35 3.36 -5.26
C PHE A 64 14.38 4.50 -5.29
N GLU A 65 15.31 4.46 -6.23
CA GLU A 65 16.32 5.51 -6.41
C GLU A 65 15.71 6.86 -6.80
N ASP A 66 14.56 6.84 -7.48
CA ASP A 66 13.85 8.04 -7.92
C ASP A 66 12.93 8.67 -6.84
N ILE A 67 12.73 7.99 -5.71
CA ILE A 67 11.79 8.42 -4.67
C ILE A 67 12.51 8.58 -3.34
N THR A 68 12.58 9.81 -2.82
CA THR A 68 13.07 10.06 -1.46
C THR A 68 11.98 9.72 -0.45
N ILE A 69 12.28 8.84 0.50
CA ILE A 69 11.39 8.44 1.59
C ILE A 69 11.90 9.03 2.91
N ASN A 70 11.02 9.65 3.67
CA ASN A 70 11.34 10.26 4.96
C ASN A 70 10.78 9.45 6.14
N SER A 71 9.73 8.68 5.93
CA SER A 71 9.11 7.84 6.96
C SER A 71 9.96 6.62 7.27
N LYS A 72 10.14 6.32 8.57
CA LYS A 72 10.93 5.18 9.07
C LYS A 72 10.09 4.05 9.65
N ASP A 73 8.78 4.25 9.72
CA ASP A 73 7.82 3.34 10.34
C ASP A 73 6.76 2.84 9.35
N PHE A 74 5.63 2.41 9.86
CA PHE A 74 4.48 1.96 9.05
C PHE A 74 4.00 2.99 8.01
N MET A 75 4.32 4.27 8.21
CA MET A 75 3.97 5.33 7.24
C MET A 75 4.76 5.22 5.93
N PHE A 76 5.87 4.47 5.92
CA PHE A 76 6.63 4.16 4.70
C PHE A 76 5.74 3.64 3.57
N ASP A 77 4.82 2.74 3.88
CA ASP A 77 3.95 2.12 2.88
C ASP A 77 3.06 3.16 2.17
N PHE A 78 2.50 4.08 2.93
CA PHE A 78 1.66 5.16 2.40
C PHE A 78 2.47 6.23 1.69
N GLU A 79 3.62 6.61 2.24
CA GLU A 79 4.50 7.60 1.61
C GLU A 79 5.00 7.08 0.26
N PHE A 80 5.48 5.85 0.21
CA PHE A 80 6.00 5.24 -1.00
C PHE A 80 4.94 5.21 -2.11
N ILE A 81 3.76 4.63 -1.84
CA ILE A 81 2.73 4.52 -2.86
C ILE A 81 2.24 5.89 -3.34
N CYS A 82 2.01 6.83 -2.44
CA CYS A 82 1.52 8.16 -2.81
C CYS A 82 2.52 8.92 -3.69
N LYS A 83 3.81 8.85 -3.38
CA LYS A 83 4.87 9.46 -4.20
C LYS A 83 4.99 8.81 -5.57
N VAL A 84 4.93 7.47 -5.64
CA VAL A 84 4.87 6.73 -6.90
C VAL A 84 3.68 7.16 -7.75
N LEU A 85 2.49 7.23 -7.16
CA LEU A 85 1.27 7.60 -7.86
C LEU A 85 1.29 9.05 -8.32
N LYS A 86 1.89 9.95 -7.53
CA LYS A 86 2.01 11.37 -7.88
C LYS A 86 2.93 11.59 -9.08
N LYS A 87 4.07 10.92 -9.13
CA LYS A 87 4.97 10.95 -10.30
C LYS A 87 4.33 10.40 -11.57
N ASN A 88 3.45 9.41 -11.43
CA ASN A 88 2.65 8.84 -12.53
C ASN A 88 3.44 8.31 -13.73
N ILE A 89 4.68 7.93 -13.55
CA ILE A 89 5.56 7.40 -14.61
C ILE A 89 5.73 5.89 -14.55
N TRP A 90 5.36 5.26 -13.40
CA TRP A 90 5.58 3.85 -13.15
C TRP A 90 4.32 3.01 -13.43
N ARG A 91 4.53 1.84 -14.03
CA ARG A 91 3.46 0.86 -14.27
C ARG A 91 3.27 0.02 -13.02
N ILE A 92 2.10 0.14 -12.41
CA ILE A 92 1.73 -0.60 -11.19
C ILE A 92 0.82 -1.76 -11.57
N SER A 93 1.06 -2.92 -10.98
CA SER A 93 0.22 -4.11 -11.09
C SER A 93 -0.09 -4.68 -9.72
N GLU A 94 -1.23 -5.32 -9.58
CA GLU A 94 -1.61 -6.04 -8.36
C GLU A 94 -1.67 -7.55 -8.62
N VAL A 95 -1.33 -8.33 -7.61
CA VAL A 95 -1.48 -9.79 -7.60
C VAL A 95 -2.16 -10.22 -6.31
N ASN A 96 -3.02 -11.20 -6.41
CA ASN A 96 -3.69 -11.77 -5.26
C ASN A 96 -2.67 -12.51 -4.38
N ILE A 97 -2.74 -12.26 -3.08
CA ILE A 97 -1.91 -12.95 -2.09
C ILE A 97 -2.79 -13.61 -1.04
N SER A 98 -2.28 -14.72 -0.47
CA SER A 98 -2.87 -15.30 0.72
C SER A 98 -2.53 -14.46 1.94
N TYR A 99 -3.49 -14.27 2.85
CA TYR A 99 -3.30 -13.46 4.03
C TYR A 99 -4.01 -14.09 5.24
N LYS A 100 -3.26 -14.19 6.34
CA LYS A 100 -3.79 -14.50 7.67
C LYS A 100 -3.39 -13.36 8.60
N GLY A 101 -4.36 -12.59 9.05
CA GLY A 101 -4.13 -11.47 9.97
C GLY A 101 -3.56 -11.95 11.29
N ARG A 102 -2.57 -11.24 11.84
CA ARG A 102 -2.04 -11.47 13.18
C ARG A 102 -2.97 -10.88 14.24
N THR A 103 -3.05 -11.52 15.38
CA THR A 103 -3.69 -11.00 16.60
C THR A 103 -2.72 -10.09 17.35
N PHE A 104 -3.23 -9.32 18.33
CA PHE A 104 -2.36 -8.53 19.23
C PHE A 104 -1.40 -9.41 20.02
N LYS A 105 -1.83 -10.62 20.42
CA LYS A 105 -0.96 -11.62 21.07
C LYS A 105 0.17 -12.10 20.18
N GLU A 106 -0.02 -12.09 18.86
CA GLU A 106 0.97 -12.46 17.85
C GLU A 106 1.81 -11.25 17.37
N GLY A 107 1.80 -10.13 18.12
CA GLY A 107 2.65 -8.98 17.88
C GLY A 107 2.10 -7.95 16.90
N LYS A 108 0.78 -7.85 16.72
CA LYS A 108 0.17 -6.74 15.99
C LYS A 108 0.35 -5.44 16.75
N LYS A 109 1.08 -4.49 16.16
CA LYS A 109 1.42 -3.19 16.80
C LYS A 109 0.61 -2.01 16.26
N ILE A 110 -0.13 -2.19 15.17
CA ILE A 110 -0.85 -1.10 14.50
C ILE A 110 -2.08 -0.71 15.31
N SER A 111 -2.24 0.59 15.58
CA SER A 111 -3.37 1.19 16.26
C SER A 111 -4.27 1.98 15.31
N TRP A 112 -5.45 2.42 15.77
CA TRP A 112 -6.34 3.29 15.01
C TRP A 112 -5.72 4.69 14.74
N LEU A 113 -4.84 5.16 15.63
CA LEU A 113 -4.08 6.40 15.45
C LEU A 113 -3.17 6.34 14.22
N ASP A 114 -2.62 5.17 13.91
CA ASP A 114 -1.79 4.99 12.72
C ASP A 114 -2.62 5.16 11.43
N GLY A 115 -3.91 4.79 11.46
CA GLY A 115 -4.83 5.07 10.37
C GLY A 115 -5.02 6.58 10.12
N PHE A 116 -5.14 7.37 11.18
CA PHE A 116 -5.24 8.82 11.08
C PHE A 116 -3.92 9.45 10.58
N ARG A 117 -2.78 9.00 11.10
CA ARG A 117 -1.45 9.42 10.62
C ARG A 117 -1.26 9.10 9.13
N ALA A 118 -1.71 7.92 8.70
CA ALA A 118 -1.65 7.53 7.29
C ALA A 118 -2.48 8.47 6.41
N LEU A 119 -3.68 8.84 6.84
CA LEU A 119 -4.50 9.82 6.13
C LEU A 119 -3.80 11.17 5.99
N LEU A 120 -3.17 11.67 7.06
CA LEU A 120 -2.39 12.91 7.01
C LEU A 120 -1.22 12.82 6.02
N VAL A 121 -0.51 11.69 5.98
CA VAL A 121 0.59 11.46 5.02
C VAL A 121 0.06 11.49 3.58
N ILE A 122 -1.07 10.82 3.31
CA ILE A 122 -1.72 10.80 1.99
C ILE A 122 -2.07 12.22 1.53
N LEU A 123 -2.72 13.00 2.41
CA LEU A 123 -3.13 14.38 2.10
C LEU A 123 -1.91 15.29 1.91
N LYS A 124 -0.92 15.19 2.80
CA LYS A 124 0.33 15.95 2.71
C LYS A 124 1.02 15.74 1.36
N ILE A 125 1.16 14.49 0.93
CA ILE A 125 1.81 14.20 -0.35
C ILE A 125 0.95 14.67 -1.51
N LYS A 126 -0.36 14.53 -1.44
CA LYS A 126 -1.24 15.00 -2.51
C LYS A 126 -1.13 16.49 -2.76
N PHE A 127 -1.12 17.31 -1.70
CA PHE A 127 -1.27 18.76 -1.81
C PHE A 127 0.04 19.56 -1.65
N PHE A 128 1.03 19.04 -0.93
CA PHE A 128 2.22 19.79 -0.55
C PHE A 128 3.56 19.21 -1.02
N TYR A 129 3.58 18.06 -1.61
CA TYR A 129 4.81 17.42 -2.15
C TYR A 129 4.95 17.65 -3.69
#